data_a8aec8ac930960309f9e71e4cea9a358
#
_entry.id   a8aec8ac930960309f9e71e4cea9a358
#
_cell.length_a   1.000
_cell.length_b   1.000
_cell.length_c   1.000
_cell.angle_alpha   90.00
_cell.angle_beta   90.00
_cell.angle_gamma   90.00
#
_symmetry.space_group_name_H-M   'P 1'
#
loop_
_entity.id
_entity.type
_entity.pdbx_description
1 polymer ?
#
loop_
_entity_poly.entity_id
_entity_poly.type
_entity_poly.pdbx_seq_one_letter_code
_entity_poly.pdbx_strand_id
1 'polypeptide(L)'
;MRDRQLILFENNLIKQLVLIGGGHANVQILKKLCMNRIKGLHTILISEHFEATYSGMTPGYIHRDFSIEEISIDLQRLCFNAGATFIKDKVIKLETNNKKIVLQNFPSISYDLLSINTGSISNTKGIKIEKLSKCFFAKPISSLVNNLSQIDQIISNKKNRISIIGGGVASYELAFSLLRRYENNLEITIFGKNILKEKNLNEKTKKIPKKNFIRFRY
;
A
#
# COMPACT_ATOMS: atom_id res chain seq x y z
N MET A 1 48.25 22.70 -15.22
CA MET A 1 47.79 21.60 -14.35
C MET A 1 46.72 22.01 -13.30
N ARG A 2 46.41 23.30 -13.13
CA ARG A 2 45.41 23.77 -12.14
C ARG A 2 43.97 23.75 -12.66
N ASP A 3 43.73 23.81 -13.97
CA ASP A 3 42.37 23.94 -14.51
C ASP A 3 41.56 22.62 -14.59
N ARG A 4 42.23 21.46 -14.55
CA ARG A 4 41.54 20.16 -14.57
C ARG A 4 40.93 19.76 -13.22
N GLN A 5 41.41 20.30 -12.08
CA GLN A 5 40.83 20.03 -10.78
C GLN A 5 39.56 20.83 -10.46
N LEU A 6 39.46 22.05 -11.02
CA LEU A 6 38.25 22.89 -10.87
C LEU A 6 37.04 22.33 -11.63
N ILE A 7 37.24 21.75 -12.81
CA ILE A 7 36.18 21.12 -13.61
C ILE A 7 35.59 19.88 -12.95
N LEU A 8 36.35 19.19 -12.09
CA LEU A 8 35.84 18.03 -11.34
C LEU A 8 34.92 18.40 -10.17
N PHE A 9 34.98 19.63 -9.66
CA PHE A 9 34.10 20.12 -8.59
C PHE A 9 32.78 20.70 -9.11
N GLU A 10 32.73 21.21 -10.33
CA GLU A 10 31.49 21.77 -10.91
C GLU A 10 30.46 20.70 -11.34
N ASN A 11 30.89 19.45 -11.57
CA ASN A 11 30.00 18.35 -12.00
C ASN A 11 29.43 17.48 -10.87
N ASN A 12 29.70 17.81 -9.60
CA ASN A 12 29.15 17.08 -8.44
C ASN A 12 28.02 17.84 -7.75
N LEU A 13 27.12 18.46 -8.50
CA LEU A 13 25.84 18.93 -7.92
C LEU A 13 25.08 17.75 -7.37
N ILE A 14 25.06 17.62 -6.03
CA ILE A 14 24.27 16.61 -5.36
C ILE A 14 22.80 16.94 -5.58
N LYS A 15 22.12 16.10 -6.34
CA LYS A 15 20.66 16.18 -6.53
C LYS A 15 19.96 15.44 -5.41
N GLN A 16 18.91 16.04 -4.88
CA GLN A 16 18.12 15.44 -3.79
C GLN A 16 16.81 14.87 -4.33
N LEU A 17 16.68 13.53 -4.25
CA LEU A 17 15.46 12.80 -4.52
C LEU A 17 14.73 12.54 -3.20
N VAL A 18 13.52 13.05 -3.05
CA VAL A 18 12.70 12.73 -1.89
C VAL A 18 11.54 11.82 -2.31
N LEU A 19 11.42 10.71 -1.59
CA LEU A 19 10.36 9.72 -1.72
C LEU A 19 9.41 9.87 -0.54
N ILE A 20 8.14 10.19 -0.78
CA ILE A 20 7.11 10.29 0.27
C ILE A 20 6.27 9.02 0.24
N GLY A 21 6.28 8.27 1.35
CA GLY A 21 5.55 7.02 1.54
C GLY A 21 6.27 5.78 1.06
N GLY A 22 6.09 4.67 1.78
CA GLY A 22 6.65 3.34 1.49
C GLY A 22 5.86 2.54 0.46
N GLY A 23 5.14 3.18 -0.45
CA GLY A 23 4.36 2.49 -1.47
C GLY A 23 5.24 1.77 -2.50
N HIS A 24 4.61 0.92 -3.31
CA HIS A 24 5.28 0.01 -4.23
C HIS A 24 6.28 0.70 -5.18
N ALA A 25 5.91 1.85 -5.76
CA ALA A 25 6.78 2.56 -6.68
C ALA A 25 8.07 3.05 -5.99
N ASN A 26 7.96 3.63 -4.79
CA ASN A 26 9.11 4.11 -4.02
C ASN A 26 10.01 2.94 -3.55
N VAL A 27 9.42 1.82 -3.16
CA VAL A 27 10.15 0.59 -2.84
C VAL A 27 10.93 0.08 -4.05
N GLN A 28 10.36 0.10 -5.26
CA GLN A 28 11.07 -0.30 -6.47
C GLN A 28 12.23 0.64 -6.83
N ILE A 29 12.08 1.95 -6.58
CA ILE A 29 13.18 2.92 -6.75
C ILE A 29 14.33 2.54 -5.80
N LEU A 30 14.03 2.35 -4.50
CA LEU A 30 15.05 1.97 -3.51
C LEU A 30 15.72 0.64 -3.87
N LYS A 31 14.94 -0.35 -4.29
CA LYS A 31 15.48 -1.65 -4.74
C LYS A 31 16.46 -1.50 -5.91
N LYS A 32 16.15 -0.63 -6.87
CA LYS A 32 17.07 -0.33 -7.98
C LYS A 32 18.35 0.35 -7.49
N LEU A 33 18.24 1.27 -6.52
CA LEU A 33 19.40 1.93 -5.91
C LEU A 33 20.28 0.97 -5.09
N CYS A 34 19.71 -0.08 -4.49
CA CYS A 34 20.49 -1.15 -3.87
C CYS A 34 21.39 -1.87 -4.89
N MET A 35 20.90 -2.06 -6.11
CA MET A 35 21.65 -2.75 -7.16
C MET A 35 22.63 -1.82 -7.88
N ASN A 36 22.27 -0.56 -8.07
CA ASN A 36 23.07 0.40 -8.82
C ASN A 36 22.88 1.82 -8.26
N ARG A 37 23.83 2.25 -7.43
CA ARG A 37 23.85 3.60 -6.84
C ARG A 37 24.18 4.65 -7.90
N ILE A 38 23.48 5.77 -7.87
CA ILE A 38 23.70 6.89 -8.76
C ILE A 38 24.61 7.90 -8.07
N LYS A 39 25.77 8.18 -8.65
CA LYS A 39 26.70 9.21 -8.15
C LYS A 39 26.01 10.59 -8.20
N GLY A 40 26.22 11.40 -7.16
CA GLY A 40 25.63 12.74 -7.07
C GLY A 40 24.11 12.75 -6.80
N LEU A 41 23.50 11.60 -6.44
CA LEU A 41 22.11 11.51 -6.00
C LEU A 41 22.06 11.20 -4.52
N HIS A 42 21.48 12.12 -3.72
CA HIS A 42 21.09 11.89 -2.34
C HIS A 42 19.61 11.53 -2.29
N THR A 43 19.27 10.36 -1.78
CA THR A 43 17.89 9.88 -1.70
C THR A 43 17.42 9.87 -0.25
N ILE A 44 16.20 10.38 -0.03
CA ILE A 44 15.54 10.39 1.28
C ILE A 44 14.18 9.72 1.12
N LEU A 45 13.87 8.75 1.98
CA LEU A 45 12.52 8.21 2.14
C LEU A 45 11.89 8.78 3.41
N ILE A 46 10.70 9.35 3.29
CA ILE A 46 9.89 9.81 4.42
C ILE A 46 8.66 8.91 4.53
N SER A 47 8.44 8.29 5.70
CA SER A 47 7.29 7.44 5.97
C SER A 47 6.86 7.53 7.43
N GLU A 48 5.56 7.43 7.69
CA GLU A 48 5.00 7.37 9.06
C GLU A 48 5.29 6.01 9.75
N HIS A 49 5.63 4.98 8.97
CA HIS A 49 5.85 3.62 9.46
C HIS A 49 7.22 3.09 9.04
N PHE A 50 7.83 2.26 9.88
CA PHE A 50 9.09 1.57 9.55
C PHE A 50 8.90 0.50 8.48
N GLU A 51 7.68 -0.04 8.38
CA GLU A 51 7.34 -1.13 7.48
C GLU A 51 6.24 -0.72 6.50
N ALA A 52 6.27 -1.31 5.34
CA ALA A 52 5.22 -1.21 4.34
C ALA A 52 4.68 -2.60 4.01
N THR A 53 3.36 -2.76 4.05
CA THR A 53 2.71 -4.01 3.64
C THR A 53 2.61 -4.07 2.13
N TYR A 54 3.07 -5.15 1.53
CA TYR A 54 2.94 -5.37 0.09
C TYR A 54 1.51 -5.79 -0.28
N SER A 55 0.77 -4.85 -0.85
CA SER A 55 -0.65 -5.03 -1.15
C SER A 55 -0.96 -6.22 -2.07
N GLY A 56 -0.07 -6.57 -2.99
CA GLY A 56 -0.24 -7.69 -3.91
C GLY A 56 -0.21 -9.06 -3.22
N MET A 57 0.39 -9.17 -2.04
CA MET A 57 0.42 -10.41 -1.25
C MET A 57 -0.63 -10.45 -0.14
N THR A 58 -1.35 -9.34 0.09
CA THR A 58 -2.40 -9.27 1.12
C THR A 58 -3.48 -10.36 0.98
N PRO A 59 -3.98 -10.70 -0.23
CA PRO A 59 -4.89 -11.83 -0.40
C PRO A 59 -4.33 -13.13 0.15
N GLY A 60 -3.05 -13.43 -0.13
CA GLY A 60 -2.34 -14.61 0.38
C GLY A 60 -2.20 -14.62 1.90
N TYR A 61 -1.92 -13.47 2.50
CA TYR A 61 -1.91 -13.32 3.96
C TYR A 61 -3.30 -13.57 4.57
N ILE A 62 -4.36 -13.01 3.97
CA ILE A 62 -5.73 -13.20 4.46
C ILE A 62 -6.09 -14.68 4.49
N HIS A 63 -5.78 -15.46 3.47
CA HIS A 63 -6.08 -16.89 3.47
C HIS A 63 -4.97 -17.78 4.03
N ARG A 64 -3.98 -17.19 4.75
CA ARG A 64 -2.93 -17.87 5.53
C ARG A 64 -1.88 -18.61 4.69
N ASP A 65 -1.67 -18.24 3.44
CA ASP A 65 -0.55 -18.77 2.63
C ASP A 65 0.78 -18.06 2.96
N PHE A 66 0.70 -16.82 3.47
CA PHE A 66 1.86 -16.02 3.86
C PHE A 66 1.73 -15.53 5.30
N SER A 67 2.86 -15.38 5.98
CA SER A 67 2.96 -14.70 7.27
C SER A 67 2.98 -13.18 7.10
N ILE A 68 2.86 -12.44 8.20
CA ILE A 68 2.96 -10.97 8.18
C ILE A 68 4.36 -10.50 7.79
N GLU A 69 5.39 -11.22 8.21
CA GLU A 69 6.78 -10.95 7.91
C GLU A 69 7.07 -11.10 6.41
N GLU A 70 6.46 -12.10 5.75
CA GLU A 70 6.63 -12.33 4.32
C GLU A 70 6.00 -11.25 3.45
N ILE A 71 4.95 -10.58 3.94
CA ILE A 71 4.28 -9.50 3.21
C ILE A 71 4.72 -8.11 3.65
N SER A 72 5.59 -8.00 4.66
CA SER A 72 6.12 -6.73 5.18
C SER A 72 7.48 -6.40 4.57
N ILE A 73 7.69 -5.14 4.27
CA ILE A 73 8.93 -4.60 3.74
C ILE A 73 9.50 -3.65 4.79
N ASP A 74 10.66 -3.99 5.35
CA ASP A 74 11.43 -3.11 6.24
C ASP A 74 12.03 -1.95 5.42
N LEU A 75 11.42 -0.78 5.56
CA LEU A 75 11.80 0.43 4.82
C LEU A 75 13.13 0.99 5.29
N GLN A 76 13.43 0.88 6.59
CA GLN A 76 14.69 1.37 7.16
C GLN A 76 15.87 0.56 6.63
N ARG A 77 15.75 -0.76 6.66
CA ARG A 77 16.78 -1.68 6.13
C ARG A 77 16.94 -1.50 4.62
N LEU A 78 15.83 -1.31 3.91
CA LEU A 78 15.87 -1.07 2.46
C LEU A 78 16.61 0.24 2.13
N CYS A 79 16.33 1.32 2.87
CA CYS A 79 17.03 2.59 2.73
C CYS A 79 18.53 2.45 3.02
N PHE A 80 18.88 1.76 4.10
CA PHE A 80 20.29 1.50 4.44
C PHE A 80 21.02 0.80 3.28
N ASN A 81 20.45 -0.26 2.73
CA ASN A 81 21.03 -0.99 1.61
C ASN A 81 21.13 -0.14 0.33
N ALA A 82 20.14 0.74 0.10
CA ALA A 82 20.12 1.66 -1.03
C ALA A 82 21.11 2.84 -0.89
N GLY A 83 21.69 3.05 0.30
CA GLY A 83 22.45 4.27 0.61
C GLY A 83 21.55 5.51 0.69
N ALA A 84 20.30 5.32 1.07
CA ALA A 84 19.30 6.39 1.25
C ALA A 84 19.10 6.69 2.73
N THR A 85 18.68 7.93 3.02
CA THR A 85 18.28 8.35 4.37
C THR A 85 16.83 7.97 4.61
N PHE A 86 16.53 7.33 5.74
CA PHE A 86 15.16 7.07 6.19
C PHE A 86 14.75 8.09 7.25
N ILE A 87 13.60 8.74 7.07
CA ILE A 87 13.01 9.66 8.06
C ILE A 87 11.63 9.14 8.43
N LYS A 88 11.47 8.74 9.69
CA LYS A 88 10.16 8.37 10.23
C LYS A 88 9.42 9.64 10.66
N ASP A 89 8.59 10.16 9.77
CA ASP A 89 7.76 11.33 10.06
C ASP A 89 6.57 11.42 9.11
N LYS A 90 5.67 12.33 9.41
CA LYS A 90 4.51 12.66 8.61
C LYS A 90 4.75 13.93 7.81
N VAL A 91 4.47 13.87 6.52
CA VAL A 91 4.43 15.07 5.67
C VAL A 91 3.10 15.78 5.88
N ILE A 92 3.15 17.04 6.33
CA ILE A 92 1.96 17.84 6.61
C ILE A 92 1.66 18.88 5.54
N LYS A 93 2.68 19.30 4.77
CA LYS A 93 2.50 20.30 3.70
C LYS A 93 3.56 20.12 2.61
N LEU A 94 3.18 20.39 1.39
CA LEU A 94 4.08 20.46 0.24
C LEU A 94 4.07 21.87 -0.33
N GLU A 95 5.23 22.54 -0.33
CA GLU A 95 5.43 23.87 -0.89
C GLU A 95 6.11 23.75 -2.25
N THR A 96 5.32 23.54 -3.29
CA THR A 96 5.80 23.23 -4.65
C THR A 96 6.63 24.36 -5.26
N ASN A 97 6.25 25.62 -5.03
CA ASN A 97 6.97 26.79 -5.55
C ASN A 97 8.39 26.89 -4.99
N ASN A 98 8.56 26.55 -3.71
CA ASN A 98 9.84 26.59 -3.00
C ASN A 98 10.57 25.25 -3.00
N LYS A 99 9.99 24.21 -3.62
CA LYS A 99 10.46 22.83 -3.58
C LYS A 99 10.79 22.35 -2.15
N LYS A 100 9.89 22.63 -1.21
CA LYS A 100 10.03 22.24 0.20
C LYS A 100 8.92 21.32 0.66
N ILE A 101 9.27 20.41 1.54
CA ILE A 101 8.39 19.47 2.24
C ILE A 101 8.41 19.81 3.71
N VAL A 102 7.24 20.13 4.28
CA VAL A 102 7.09 20.42 5.68
C VAL A 102 6.73 19.14 6.41
N LEU A 103 7.51 18.79 7.43
CA LEU A 103 7.34 17.61 8.27
C LEU A 103 6.67 17.97 9.58
N GLN A 104 6.10 16.99 10.25
CA GLN A 104 5.41 17.21 11.51
C GLN A 104 6.39 17.47 12.66
N ASN A 105 7.49 16.69 12.74
CA ASN A 105 8.41 16.71 13.89
C ASN A 105 9.84 17.11 13.50
N PHE A 106 10.21 17.04 12.23
CA PHE A 106 11.54 17.39 11.73
C PHE A 106 11.52 18.70 10.95
N PRO A 107 12.69 19.34 10.76
CA PRO A 107 12.81 20.52 9.91
C PRO A 107 12.35 20.23 8.45
N SER A 108 11.92 21.28 7.77
CA SER A 108 11.53 21.17 6.36
C SER A 108 12.70 20.72 5.48
N ILE A 109 12.41 19.90 4.50
CA ILE A 109 13.37 19.32 3.56
C ILE A 109 13.13 19.88 2.17
N SER A 110 14.20 20.33 1.49
CA SER A 110 14.14 20.71 0.07
C SER A 110 14.25 19.47 -0.81
N TYR A 111 13.85 19.58 -2.08
CA TYR A 111 14.01 18.51 -3.07
C TYR A 111 14.30 19.07 -4.46
N ASP A 112 15.06 18.33 -5.25
CA ASP A 112 15.17 18.54 -6.70
C ASP A 112 14.12 17.69 -7.43
N LEU A 113 13.96 16.43 -7.00
CA LEU A 113 13.01 15.45 -7.51
C LEU A 113 12.15 14.92 -6.39
N LEU A 114 10.86 14.73 -6.66
CA LEU A 114 9.89 14.26 -5.69
C LEU A 114 9.08 13.10 -6.27
N SER A 115 8.96 12.02 -5.49
CA SER A 115 8.04 10.92 -5.75
C SER A 115 7.08 10.77 -4.59
N ILE A 116 5.77 10.73 -4.86
CA ILE A 116 4.72 10.59 -3.86
C ILE A 116 4.03 9.25 -4.08
N ASN A 117 4.16 8.35 -3.12
CA ASN A 117 3.52 7.03 -3.15
C ASN A 117 3.09 6.60 -1.75
N THR A 118 2.12 7.34 -1.20
CA THR A 118 1.60 7.20 0.16
C THR A 118 0.47 6.18 0.30
N GLY A 119 0.06 5.55 -0.80
CA GLY A 119 -1.09 4.66 -0.82
C GLY A 119 -2.43 5.41 -0.93
N SER A 120 -3.48 4.81 -0.41
CA SER A 120 -4.83 5.38 -0.44
C SER A 120 -5.63 4.97 0.79
N ILE A 121 -6.68 5.72 1.07
CA ILE A 121 -7.66 5.44 2.11
C ILE A 121 -8.99 5.04 1.47
N SER A 122 -9.84 4.35 2.23
CA SER A 122 -11.20 4.01 1.79
C SER A 122 -12.07 5.27 1.73
N ASN A 123 -12.77 5.45 0.61
CA ASN A 123 -13.70 6.57 0.46
C ASN A 123 -15.06 6.18 1.05
N THR A 124 -15.48 6.86 2.09
CA THR A 124 -16.76 6.65 2.79
C THR A 124 -17.81 7.71 2.44
N LYS A 125 -17.53 8.60 1.50
CA LYS A 125 -18.46 9.67 1.11
C LYS A 125 -19.76 9.07 0.60
N GLY A 126 -20.88 9.46 1.23
CA GLY A 126 -22.21 8.93 0.91
C GLY A 126 -22.56 7.59 1.57
N ILE A 127 -21.72 7.08 2.46
CA ILE A 127 -22.00 5.88 3.27
C ILE A 127 -22.24 6.32 4.71
N LYS A 128 -23.45 6.08 5.23
CA LYS A 128 -23.73 6.28 6.65
C LYS A 128 -23.32 5.03 7.42
N ILE A 129 -22.36 5.19 8.34
CA ILE A 129 -21.86 4.12 9.20
C ILE A 129 -22.42 4.38 10.60
N GLU A 130 -23.17 3.43 11.13
CA GLU A 130 -23.67 3.47 12.50
C GLU A 130 -22.60 3.00 13.48
N LYS A 131 -22.56 3.62 14.70
CA LYS A 131 -21.56 3.33 15.72
C LYS A 131 -21.50 1.84 16.15
N LEU A 132 -22.60 1.12 16.06
CA LEU A 132 -22.70 -0.29 16.41
C LEU A 132 -22.32 -1.23 15.26
N SER A 133 -22.09 -0.71 14.08
CA SER A 133 -21.72 -1.51 12.91
C SER A 133 -20.26 -1.95 13.01
N LYS A 134 -19.99 -3.24 12.81
CA LYS A 134 -18.64 -3.78 12.67
C LYS A 134 -18.19 -3.51 11.23
N CYS A 135 -17.52 -2.38 11.04
CA CYS A 135 -17.05 -1.93 9.74
C CYS A 135 -15.51 -1.90 9.72
N PHE A 136 -14.92 -2.62 8.77
CA PHE A 136 -13.48 -2.69 8.58
C PHE A 136 -13.11 -2.10 7.22
N PHE A 137 -12.16 -1.18 7.21
CA PHE A 137 -11.69 -0.57 5.99
C PHE A 137 -10.59 -1.42 5.34
N ALA A 138 -10.73 -1.68 4.04
CA ALA A 138 -9.71 -2.40 3.28
C ALA A 138 -8.47 -1.53 2.99
N LYS A 139 -8.56 -0.22 3.18
CA LYS A 139 -7.44 0.72 3.01
C LYS A 139 -7.43 1.75 4.14
N PRO A 140 -6.24 2.09 4.67
CA PRO A 140 -4.92 1.54 4.28
C PRO A 140 -4.82 0.04 4.58
N ILE A 141 -3.96 -0.67 3.83
CA ILE A 141 -3.80 -2.14 3.95
C ILE A 141 -3.38 -2.54 5.37
N SER A 142 -2.51 -1.75 6.01
CA SER A 142 -2.10 -1.98 7.40
C SER A 142 -3.29 -2.04 8.37
N SER A 143 -4.30 -1.20 8.17
CA SER A 143 -5.53 -1.23 8.97
C SER A 143 -6.29 -2.55 8.80
N LEU A 144 -6.42 -3.06 7.57
CA LEU A 144 -7.07 -4.35 7.32
C LEU A 144 -6.30 -5.49 7.99
N VAL A 145 -4.99 -5.52 7.82
CA VAL A 145 -4.09 -6.52 8.43
C VAL A 145 -4.24 -6.52 9.95
N ASN A 146 -4.16 -5.36 10.58
CA ASN A 146 -4.28 -5.21 12.04
C ASN A 146 -5.66 -5.63 12.58
N ASN A 147 -6.71 -5.46 11.78
CA ASN A 147 -8.07 -5.82 12.18
C ASN A 147 -8.43 -7.29 11.87
N LEU A 148 -7.56 -8.04 11.20
CA LEU A 148 -7.88 -9.41 10.78
C LEU A 148 -8.13 -10.35 11.96
N SER A 149 -7.39 -10.21 13.06
CA SER A 149 -7.61 -10.97 14.30
C SER A 149 -8.99 -10.70 14.91
N GLN A 150 -9.46 -9.46 14.84
CA GLN A 150 -10.81 -9.10 15.30
C GLN A 150 -11.88 -9.71 14.38
N ILE A 151 -11.65 -9.75 13.09
CA ILE A 151 -12.53 -10.43 12.12
C ILE A 151 -12.59 -11.92 12.42
N ASP A 152 -11.45 -12.55 12.72
CA ASP A 152 -11.38 -13.96 13.13
C ASP A 152 -12.24 -14.26 14.36
N GLN A 153 -12.17 -13.42 15.39
CA GLN A 153 -12.99 -13.58 16.60
C GLN A 153 -14.49 -13.49 16.33
N ILE A 154 -14.88 -12.62 15.38
CA ILE A 154 -16.29 -12.46 15.02
C ILE A 154 -16.82 -13.69 14.29
N ILE A 155 -16.01 -14.34 13.47
CA ILE A 155 -16.44 -15.42 12.56
C ILE A 155 -16.27 -16.82 13.20
N SER A 156 -15.62 -16.92 14.36
CA SER A 156 -15.03 -18.16 14.91
C SER A 156 -15.95 -19.36 15.06
N ASN A 157 -17.30 -19.24 15.22
CA ASN A 157 -18.12 -20.42 15.53
C ASN A 157 -19.56 -20.44 14.94
N LYS A 158 -19.89 -19.55 14.05
CA LYS A 158 -21.25 -19.50 13.47
C LYS A 158 -21.17 -19.13 11.99
N LYS A 159 -22.16 -19.54 11.24
CA LYS A 159 -22.34 -19.07 9.87
C LYS A 159 -22.54 -17.54 9.89
N ASN A 160 -21.60 -16.80 9.30
CA ASN A 160 -21.59 -15.34 9.30
C ASN A 160 -21.82 -14.79 7.88
N ARG A 161 -22.25 -13.54 7.83
CA ARG A 161 -22.41 -12.79 6.57
C ARG A 161 -21.51 -11.58 6.59
N ILE A 162 -20.71 -11.43 5.53
CA ILE A 162 -19.89 -10.24 5.28
C ILE A 162 -20.42 -9.51 4.05
N SER A 163 -20.54 -8.20 4.16
CA SER A 163 -20.83 -7.30 3.06
C SER A 163 -19.57 -6.56 2.66
N ILE A 164 -19.15 -6.69 1.40
CA ILE A 164 -18.03 -5.94 0.83
C ILE A 164 -18.61 -4.81 0.00
N ILE A 165 -18.26 -3.57 0.35
CA ILE A 165 -18.70 -2.38 -0.38
C ILE A 165 -17.60 -1.94 -1.34
N GLY A 166 -17.89 -2.06 -2.65
CA GLY A 166 -16.99 -1.77 -3.75
C GLY A 166 -17.03 -2.88 -4.80
N GLY A 167 -17.13 -2.55 -6.08
CA GLY A 167 -17.24 -3.51 -7.20
C GLY A 167 -15.93 -3.70 -8.00
N GLY A 168 -14.79 -3.21 -7.47
CA GLY A 168 -13.49 -3.33 -8.14
C GLY A 168 -12.83 -4.69 -7.93
N VAL A 169 -11.73 -4.96 -8.66
CA VAL A 169 -10.97 -6.24 -8.60
C VAL A 169 -10.60 -6.61 -7.17
N ALA A 170 -10.13 -5.65 -6.37
CA ALA A 170 -9.75 -5.89 -4.98
C ALA A 170 -10.89 -6.47 -4.12
N SER A 171 -12.16 -6.15 -4.42
CA SER A 171 -13.30 -6.70 -3.68
C SER A 171 -13.48 -8.19 -3.94
N TYR A 172 -13.18 -8.64 -5.14
CA TYR A 172 -13.20 -10.07 -5.50
C TYR A 172 -12.02 -10.82 -4.88
N GLU A 173 -10.82 -10.25 -4.95
CA GLU A 173 -9.63 -10.82 -4.30
C GLU A 173 -9.86 -10.98 -2.80
N LEU A 174 -10.41 -9.95 -2.15
CA LEU A 174 -10.77 -9.99 -0.74
C LEU A 174 -11.85 -11.05 -0.45
N ALA A 175 -12.91 -11.10 -1.27
CA ALA A 175 -13.98 -12.08 -1.10
C ALA A 175 -13.46 -13.52 -1.20
N PHE A 176 -12.67 -13.84 -2.23
CA PHE A 176 -12.10 -15.17 -2.38
C PHE A 176 -11.13 -15.54 -1.25
N SER A 177 -10.32 -14.58 -0.79
CA SER A 177 -9.39 -14.80 0.31
C SER A 177 -10.12 -15.08 1.63
N LEU A 178 -11.18 -14.32 1.92
CA LEU A 178 -12.02 -14.53 3.10
C LEU A 178 -12.79 -15.86 3.02
N LEU A 179 -13.36 -16.22 1.87
CA LEU A 179 -14.02 -17.50 1.68
C LEU A 179 -13.06 -18.67 1.90
N ARG A 180 -11.81 -18.55 1.43
CA ARG A 180 -10.79 -19.58 1.64
C ARG A 180 -10.38 -19.65 3.12
N ARG A 181 -10.26 -18.50 3.81
CA ARG A 181 -9.91 -18.46 5.23
C ARG A 181 -10.94 -19.12 6.13
N TYR A 182 -12.24 -18.88 5.86
CA TYR A 182 -13.34 -19.29 6.74
C TYR A 182 -14.21 -20.40 6.15
N GLU A 183 -13.86 -20.90 4.98
CA GLU A 183 -14.52 -22.03 4.30
C GLU A 183 -16.06 -21.92 4.29
N ASN A 184 -16.75 -22.91 4.86
CA ASN A 184 -18.21 -22.99 4.83
C ASN A 184 -18.92 -22.07 5.85
N ASN A 185 -18.17 -21.34 6.67
CA ASN A 185 -18.72 -20.49 7.73
C ASN A 185 -19.04 -19.07 7.28
N LEU A 186 -18.88 -18.75 5.99
CA LEU A 186 -19.00 -17.40 5.49
C LEU A 186 -19.85 -17.31 4.22
N GLU A 187 -20.84 -16.39 4.25
CA GLU A 187 -21.53 -15.91 3.07
C GLU A 187 -21.07 -14.48 2.78
N ILE A 188 -20.71 -14.19 1.52
CA ILE A 188 -20.26 -12.85 1.12
C ILE A 188 -21.24 -12.23 0.14
N THR A 189 -21.59 -10.96 0.38
CA THR A 189 -22.31 -10.13 -0.58
C THR A 189 -21.44 -8.95 -0.99
N ILE A 190 -21.24 -8.76 -2.30
CA ILE A 190 -20.52 -7.60 -2.85
C ILE A 190 -21.53 -6.58 -3.34
N PHE A 191 -21.46 -5.34 -2.82
CA PHE A 191 -22.25 -4.21 -3.26
C PHE A 191 -21.38 -3.26 -4.08
N GLY A 192 -21.82 -2.91 -5.28
CA GLY A 192 -21.04 -2.00 -6.13
C GLY A 192 -21.82 -1.43 -7.29
N LYS A 193 -21.58 -0.16 -7.64
CA LYS A 193 -22.18 0.50 -8.79
C LYS A 193 -21.79 -0.14 -10.13
N ASN A 194 -20.57 -0.63 -10.22
CA ASN A 194 -20.01 -1.30 -11.40
C ASN A 194 -19.37 -2.61 -10.94
N ILE A 195 -20.15 -3.67 -10.96
CA ILE A 195 -19.63 -5.01 -10.74
C ILE A 195 -18.84 -5.40 -12.00
N LEU A 196 -17.71 -6.07 -11.85
CA LEU A 196 -16.91 -6.56 -12.96
C LEU A 196 -17.80 -7.32 -13.95
N LYS A 197 -18.06 -6.69 -15.09
CA LYS A 197 -18.82 -7.33 -16.16
C LYS A 197 -17.94 -8.42 -16.76
N GLU A 198 -18.53 -9.55 -17.11
CA GLU A 198 -17.82 -10.68 -17.73
C GLU A 198 -16.99 -10.29 -18.96
N LYS A 199 -17.37 -9.20 -19.64
CA LYS A 199 -16.61 -8.63 -20.77
C LYS A 199 -15.17 -8.21 -20.43
N ASN A 200 -14.90 -7.91 -19.15
CA ASN A 200 -13.58 -7.44 -18.68
C ASN A 200 -12.73 -8.58 -18.09
N LEU A 201 -13.24 -9.81 -18.10
CA LEU A 201 -12.53 -10.99 -17.61
C LEU A 201 -11.99 -11.79 -18.80
N ASN A 202 -10.78 -12.32 -18.65
CA ASN A 202 -10.26 -13.24 -19.65
C ASN A 202 -11.04 -14.59 -19.63
N GLU A 203 -10.99 -15.37 -20.72
CA GLU A 203 -11.76 -16.60 -20.86
C GLU A 203 -11.46 -17.64 -19.77
N LYS A 204 -10.24 -17.68 -19.24
CA LYS A 204 -9.88 -18.58 -18.13
C LYS A 204 -10.59 -18.18 -16.83
N THR A 205 -10.68 -16.88 -16.56
CA THR A 205 -11.34 -16.34 -15.35
C THR A 205 -12.86 -16.51 -15.41
N LYS A 206 -13.47 -16.45 -16.59
CA LYS A 206 -14.92 -16.72 -16.79
C LYS A 206 -15.31 -18.15 -16.44
N LYS A 207 -14.38 -19.11 -16.63
CA LYS A 207 -14.59 -20.54 -16.37
C LYS A 207 -14.46 -20.93 -14.89
N ILE A 208 -14.04 -20.01 -14.01
CA ILE A 208 -13.98 -20.30 -12.57
C ILE A 208 -15.43 -20.42 -12.05
N PRO A 209 -15.81 -21.58 -11.43
CA PRO A 209 -17.16 -21.75 -10.93
C PRO A 209 -17.52 -20.62 -9.96
N LYS A 210 -18.59 -19.89 -10.23
CA LYS A 210 -19.16 -18.93 -9.26
C LYS A 210 -19.68 -19.78 -8.10
N LYS A 211 -18.84 -19.99 -7.07
CA LYS A 211 -19.30 -20.68 -5.86
C LYS A 211 -20.52 -19.94 -5.31
N ASN A 212 -21.57 -20.66 -4.96
CA ASN A 212 -22.88 -20.17 -4.51
C ASN A 212 -22.87 -19.25 -3.26
N PHE A 213 -21.69 -18.89 -2.77
CA PHE A 213 -21.47 -18.10 -1.56
C PHE A 213 -21.24 -16.60 -1.81
N ILE A 214 -21.05 -16.16 -3.06
CA ILE A 214 -20.89 -14.75 -3.39
C ILE A 214 -22.17 -14.26 -4.08
N ARG A 215 -22.84 -13.32 -3.43
CA ARG A 215 -24.02 -12.62 -4.00
C ARG A 215 -23.58 -11.22 -4.46
N PHE A 216 -24.13 -10.78 -5.58
CA PHE A 216 -23.90 -9.46 -6.12
C PHE A 216 -25.17 -8.65 -5.98
N ARG A 217 -25.06 -7.40 -5.51
CA ARG A 217 -26.17 -6.45 -5.46
C ARG A 217 -25.70 -5.10 -6.03
N TYR A 218 -26.58 -4.48 -6.81
CA TYR A 218 -26.38 -3.18 -7.44
C TYR A 218 -26.87 -2.05 -6.56
#